data_ef3c8341abc759a1b804d8164bc6673b
#
_entry.id   ef3c8341abc759a1b804d8164bc6673b
#
_cell.length_a   1.000
_cell.length_b   1.000
_cell.length_c   1.000
_cell.angle_alpha   90.00
_cell.angle_beta   90.00
_cell.angle_gamma   90.00
#
_symmetry.space_group_name_H-M   'P 1'
#
loop_
_entity.id
_entity.type
_entity.pdbx_description
1 polymer ?
#
loop_
_entity_poly.entity_id
_entity_poly.type
_entity_poly.pdbx_seq_one_letter_code
_entity_poly.pdbx_strand_id
1 'polypeptide(L)'
;PSLLPDDRIQITREMPDWQNAIRMASAPLLDNGFINRNYIEKAIDMVETDKRFIMIADGVIIAHAGVDDGVYSMGMSFLRLPEKLSFNGYMDADIIVVLATPDKTRHLPALYQLFDLLEDEGNISAMRRAQDAHEIARLIRKYI
;
A
#
# COMPACT_ATOMS: atom_id res chain seq x y z
N PRO A 1 6.62 -11.89 -13.08
CA PRO A 1 7.09 -11.34 -11.81
C PRO A 1 5.94 -10.72 -11.02
N SER A 2 6.02 -10.82 -9.72
CA SER A 2 5.01 -10.26 -8.82
C SER A 2 5.11 -8.73 -8.77
N LEU A 3 3.95 -8.06 -8.73
CA LEU A 3 3.88 -6.62 -8.49
C LEU A 3 4.18 -6.27 -7.03
N LEU A 4 4.14 -7.25 -6.13
CA LEU A 4 4.38 -7.06 -4.71
C LEU A 4 5.32 -8.17 -4.19
N PRO A 5 6.61 -8.10 -4.52
CA PRO A 5 7.58 -9.08 -4.03
C PRO A 5 7.94 -8.85 -2.57
N ASP A 6 8.63 -9.83 -1.98
CA ASP A 6 9.01 -9.81 -0.56
C ASP A 6 9.74 -8.55 -0.14
N ASP A 7 10.62 -8.03 -0.99
CA ASP A 7 11.44 -6.85 -0.66
C ASP A 7 10.66 -5.53 -0.66
N ARG A 8 9.40 -5.56 -1.04
CA ARG A 8 8.51 -4.40 -0.94
C ARG A 8 7.41 -4.58 0.10
N ILE A 9 7.52 -5.60 0.95
CA ILE A 9 6.61 -5.85 2.06
C ILE A 9 7.34 -5.53 3.36
N GLN A 10 6.79 -4.63 4.16
CA GLN A 10 7.38 -4.18 5.40
C GLN A 10 6.45 -4.43 6.58
N ILE A 11 7.04 -4.80 7.70
CA ILE A 11 6.39 -4.86 9.01
C ILE A 11 7.21 -3.96 9.92
N THR A 12 6.60 -2.95 10.52
CA THR A 12 7.28 -2.04 11.44
C THR A 12 6.73 -2.18 12.85
N ARG A 13 7.58 -1.90 13.83
CA ARG A 13 7.19 -1.77 15.24
C ARG A 13 6.98 -0.32 15.64
N GLU A 14 7.28 0.62 14.74
CA GLU A 14 7.14 2.04 14.98
C GLU A 14 5.72 2.49 14.66
N MET A 15 5.28 3.56 15.35
CA MET A 15 4.01 4.24 15.05
C MET A 15 4.31 5.65 14.58
N PRO A 16 4.54 5.85 13.28
CA PRO A 16 4.74 7.18 12.72
C PRO A 16 3.42 7.95 12.68
N ASP A 17 3.48 9.26 12.41
CA ASP A 17 2.28 9.98 12.00
C ASP A 17 1.83 9.49 10.61
N TRP A 18 0.62 9.86 10.20
CA TRP A 18 0.04 9.26 8.98
C TRP A 18 0.79 9.67 7.70
N GLN A 19 1.34 10.89 7.63
CA GLN A 19 2.14 11.31 6.48
C GLN A 19 3.41 10.47 6.36
N ASN A 20 4.11 10.27 7.48
CA ASN A 20 5.31 9.45 7.50
C ASN A 20 5.02 7.97 7.31
N ALA A 21 3.83 7.50 7.71
CA ALA A 21 3.41 6.13 7.40
C ALA A 21 3.31 5.92 5.88
N ILE A 22 2.76 6.88 5.15
CA ILE A 22 2.70 6.82 3.68
C ILE A 22 4.11 6.87 3.09
N ARG A 23 5.00 7.72 3.60
CA ARG A 23 6.39 7.76 3.15
C ARG A 23 7.12 6.45 3.39
N MET A 24 6.94 5.88 4.57
CA MET A 24 7.54 4.58 4.92
C MET A 24 7.01 3.47 4.01
N ALA A 25 5.71 3.42 3.80
CA ALA A 25 5.08 2.42 2.93
C ALA A 25 5.57 2.53 1.49
N SER A 26 5.88 3.75 1.03
CA SER A 26 6.30 4.04 -0.35
C SER A 26 7.80 3.88 -0.57
N ALA A 27 8.61 3.85 0.50
CA ALA A 27 10.06 3.82 0.40
C ALA A 27 10.61 2.71 -0.49
N PRO A 28 10.10 1.46 -0.44
CA PRO A 28 10.63 0.42 -1.33
C PRO A 28 10.42 0.73 -2.82
N LEU A 29 9.33 1.36 -3.20
CA LEU A 29 9.09 1.76 -4.59
C LEU A 29 10.04 2.88 -5.01
N LEU A 30 10.29 3.83 -4.10
CA LEU A 30 11.26 4.90 -4.34
C LEU A 30 12.67 4.34 -4.50
N ASP A 31 13.08 3.47 -3.60
CA ASP A 31 14.42 2.87 -3.60
C ASP A 31 14.66 2.01 -4.83
N ASN A 32 13.63 1.37 -5.35
CA ASN A 32 13.71 0.54 -6.56
C ASN A 32 13.57 1.35 -7.86
N GLY A 33 13.40 2.66 -7.78
CA GLY A 33 13.28 3.50 -8.96
C GLY A 33 11.93 3.42 -9.68
N PHE A 34 10.88 2.94 -9.03
CA PHE A 34 9.54 2.84 -9.61
C PHE A 34 8.79 4.16 -9.56
N ILE A 35 9.08 4.99 -8.56
CA ILE A 35 8.47 6.29 -8.35
C ILE A 35 9.53 7.31 -7.94
N ASN A 36 9.19 8.59 -8.02
CA ASN A 36 10.00 9.65 -7.44
C ASN A 36 9.32 10.22 -6.17
N ARG A 37 10.01 11.15 -5.49
CA ARG A 37 9.50 11.74 -4.25
C ARG A 37 8.21 12.53 -4.47
N ASN A 38 8.04 13.13 -5.65
CA ASN A 38 6.83 13.87 -5.96
C ASN A 38 5.58 13.00 -5.90
N TYR A 39 5.69 11.74 -6.35
CA TYR A 39 4.58 10.78 -6.28
C TYR A 39 4.11 10.59 -4.84
N ILE A 40 5.05 10.43 -3.92
CA ILE A 40 4.75 10.21 -2.50
C ILE A 40 4.05 11.45 -1.91
N GLU A 41 4.60 12.63 -2.16
CA GLU A 41 4.03 13.87 -1.62
C GLU A 41 2.65 14.15 -2.22
N LYS A 42 2.42 13.81 -3.49
CA LYS A 42 1.10 13.92 -4.11
C LYS A 42 0.09 12.93 -3.52
N ALA A 43 0.52 11.72 -3.19
CA ALA A 43 -0.35 10.76 -2.50
C ALA A 43 -0.77 11.28 -1.12
N ILE A 44 0.16 11.91 -0.39
CA ILE A 44 -0.14 12.55 0.89
C ILE A 44 -1.12 13.72 0.71
N ASP A 45 -0.88 14.57 -0.29
CA ASP A 45 -1.77 15.70 -0.59
C ASP A 45 -3.19 15.23 -0.89
N MET A 46 -3.35 14.12 -1.58
CA MET A 46 -4.66 13.58 -1.92
C MET A 46 -5.43 13.17 -0.67
N VAL A 47 -4.77 12.66 0.34
CA VAL A 47 -5.42 12.36 1.63
C VAL A 47 -5.85 13.65 2.31
N GLU A 48 -5.01 14.70 2.28
CA GLU A 48 -5.31 15.97 2.94
C GLU A 48 -6.44 16.74 2.27
N THR A 49 -6.44 16.80 0.93
CA THR A 49 -7.30 17.73 0.19
C THR A 49 -8.48 17.08 -0.48
N ASP A 50 -8.28 15.92 -1.10
CA ASP A 50 -9.28 15.27 -1.93
C ASP A 50 -9.88 14.02 -1.32
N LYS A 51 -9.32 13.53 -0.22
CA LYS A 51 -9.72 12.28 0.43
C LYS A 51 -9.69 11.09 -0.55
N ARG A 52 -8.77 11.12 -1.51
CA ARG A 52 -8.66 10.10 -2.56
C ARG A 52 -7.80 8.93 -2.13
N PHE A 53 -8.19 8.30 -1.06
CA PHE A 53 -7.66 7.00 -0.70
C PHE A 53 -8.79 5.99 -0.76
N ILE A 54 -8.45 4.74 -0.99
CA ILE A 54 -9.44 3.68 -1.10
C ILE A 54 -9.34 2.82 0.15
N MET A 55 -10.43 2.78 0.91
CA MET A 55 -10.59 1.79 1.97
C MET A 55 -11.32 0.60 1.37
N ILE A 56 -10.60 -0.50 1.17
CA ILE A 56 -11.17 -1.72 0.57
C ILE A 56 -11.55 -2.76 1.61
N ALA A 57 -11.09 -2.58 2.84
CA ALA A 57 -11.41 -3.46 3.95
C ALA A 57 -11.17 -2.70 5.25
N ASP A 58 -11.72 -3.19 6.36
CA ASP A 58 -11.52 -2.56 7.66
C ASP A 58 -10.03 -2.53 8.03
N GLY A 59 -9.51 -1.33 8.22
CA GLY A 59 -8.12 -1.12 8.59
C GLY A 59 -7.11 -1.23 7.46
N VAL A 60 -7.55 -1.32 6.18
CA VAL A 60 -6.67 -1.43 5.02
C VAL A 60 -6.95 -0.29 4.06
N ILE A 61 -5.93 0.48 3.72
CA ILE A 61 -6.04 1.55 2.73
C ILE A 61 -5.10 1.31 1.56
N ILE A 62 -5.52 1.82 0.40
CA ILE A 62 -4.64 1.94 -0.78
C ILE A 62 -4.32 3.42 -0.94
N ALA A 63 -3.02 3.76 -0.88
CA ALA A 63 -2.52 5.10 -1.16
C ALA A 63 -2.02 5.16 -2.59
N HIS A 64 -2.36 6.22 -3.31
CA HIS A 64 -1.94 6.40 -4.69
C HIS A 64 -1.98 7.88 -5.06
N ALA A 65 -1.33 8.21 -6.16
CA ALA A 65 -1.39 9.53 -6.78
C ALA A 65 -1.70 9.36 -8.27
N GLY A 66 -1.57 10.43 -9.05
CA GLY A 66 -1.89 10.40 -10.46
C GLY A 66 -0.83 9.73 -11.32
N VAL A 67 -1.22 9.26 -12.50
CA VAL A 67 -0.30 8.59 -13.45
C VAL A 67 0.84 9.52 -13.92
N ASP A 68 0.63 10.84 -13.83
CA ASP A 68 1.61 11.85 -14.24
C ASP A 68 2.42 12.43 -13.08
N ASP A 69 2.25 11.89 -11.86
CA ASP A 69 2.84 12.48 -10.66
C ASP A 69 4.21 11.91 -10.29
N GLY A 70 4.82 11.11 -11.17
CA GLY A 70 6.18 10.63 -10.96
C GLY A 70 6.31 9.12 -10.89
N VAL A 71 5.58 8.39 -11.73
CA VAL A 71 5.67 6.94 -11.84
C VAL A 71 6.51 6.56 -13.05
N TYR A 72 7.50 5.70 -12.84
CA TYR A 72 8.34 5.16 -13.92
C TYR A 72 7.98 3.72 -14.26
N SER A 73 7.53 2.94 -13.28
CA SER A 73 7.14 1.54 -13.47
C SER A 73 5.96 1.20 -12.58
N MET A 74 5.12 0.27 -13.04
CA MET A 74 4.00 -0.21 -12.27
C MET A 74 4.48 -1.14 -11.15
N GLY A 75 3.95 -0.94 -9.94
CA GLY A 75 4.29 -1.77 -8.81
C GLY A 75 3.47 -1.43 -7.58
N MET A 76 3.61 -2.27 -6.57
CA MET A 76 2.97 -2.09 -5.27
C MET A 76 4.00 -2.22 -4.16
N SER A 77 3.72 -1.60 -3.01
CA SER A 77 4.41 -1.86 -1.76
C SER A 77 3.39 -1.98 -0.63
N PHE A 78 3.82 -2.58 0.47
CA PHE A 78 2.94 -2.95 1.58
C PHE A 78 3.63 -2.60 2.89
N LEU A 79 2.88 -2.01 3.82
CA LEU A 79 3.36 -1.73 5.16
C LEU A 79 2.31 -2.17 6.17
N ARG A 80 2.73 -2.95 7.17
CA ARG A 80 1.91 -3.25 8.35
C ARG A 80 2.44 -2.48 9.55
N LEU A 81 1.53 -1.72 10.19
CA LEU A 81 1.78 -1.01 11.44
C LEU A 81 1.44 -1.91 12.63
N PRO A 82 1.98 -1.63 13.83
CA PRO A 82 1.67 -2.44 15.02
C PRO A 82 0.23 -2.26 15.52
N GLU A 83 -0.40 -1.13 15.21
CA GLU A 83 -1.79 -0.86 15.56
C GLU A 83 -2.39 0.14 14.57
N LYS A 84 -3.70 0.33 14.63
CA LYS A 84 -4.39 1.24 13.72
C LYS A 84 -3.98 2.67 14.00
N LEU A 85 -3.78 3.43 12.92
CA LEU A 85 -3.38 4.82 12.91
C LEU A 85 -4.48 5.64 12.22
N SER A 86 -4.82 6.80 12.77
CA SER A 86 -5.75 7.72 12.13
C SER A 86 -5.08 8.41 10.94
N PHE A 87 -5.71 8.33 9.77
CA PHE A 87 -5.28 9.03 8.56
C PHE A 87 -6.08 10.30 8.40
N ASN A 88 -5.54 11.39 8.95
CA ASN A 88 -6.11 12.73 8.91
C ASN A 88 -7.54 12.81 9.49
N GLY A 89 -7.88 11.94 10.43
CA GLY A 89 -9.20 11.88 11.04
C GLY A 89 -10.29 11.26 10.17
N TYR A 90 -9.96 10.78 8.98
CA TYR A 90 -10.96 10.21 8.05
C TYR A 90 -11.18 8.73 8.26
N MET A 91 -10.12 8.00 8.61
CA MET A 91 -10.21 6.56 8.81
C MET A 91 -9.01 6.05 9.58
N ASP A 92 -9.16 4.89 10.20
CA ASP A 92 -8.10 4.20 10.93
C ASP A 92 -7.64 2.98 10.12
N ALA A 93 -6.32 2.83 9.98
CA ALA A 93 -5.75 1.70 9.26
C ALA A 93 -4.44 1.26 9.89
N ASP A 94 -4.16 -0.05 9.79
CA ASP A 94 -2.88 -0.64 10.19
C ASP A 94 -2.16 -1.31 9.02
N ILE A 95 -2.80 -1.37 7.86
CA ILE A 95 -2.19 -1.90 6.63
C ILE A 95 -2.33 -0.85 5.54
N ILE A 96 -1.20 -0.51 4.93
CA ILE A 96 -1.13 0.46 3.84
C ILE A 96 -0.55 -0.24 2.62
N VAL A 97 -1.29 -0.24 1.52
CA VAL A 97 -0.80 -0.68 0.22
C VAL A 97 -0.61 0.56 -0.64
N VAL A 98 0.57 0.73 -1.20
CA VAL A 98 0.84 1.81 -2.15
C VAL A 98 0.79 1.22 -3.55
N LEU A 99 0.00 1.83 -4.41
CA LEU A 99 -0.12 1.45 -5.81
C LEU A 99 0.47 2.54 -6.68
N ALA A 100 1.40 2.16 -7.57
CA ALA A 100 1.96 3.05 -8.57
C ALA A 100 1.66 2.49 -9.96
N THR A 101 1.11 3.32 -10.83
CA THR A 101 0.82 2.93 -12.21
C THR A 101 1.12 4.08 -13.16
N PRO A 102 1.82 3.83 -14.28
CA PRO A 102 2.10 4.86 -15.29
C PRO A 102 0.94 5.11 -16.25
N ASP A 103 -0.11 4.29 -16.22
CA ASP A 103 -1.30 4.49 -17.04
C ASP A 103 -2.56 4.13 -16.26
N LYS A 104 -3.74 4.42 -16.85
CA LYS A 104 -5.03 4.33 -16.18
C LYS A 104 -5.69 2.95 -16.24
N THR A 105 -5.13 2.01 -16.99
CA THR A 105 -5.82 0.74 -17.28
C THR A 105 -5.01 -0.52 -16.97
N ARG A 106 -3.69 -0.49 -17.14
CA ARG A 106 -2.84 -1.68 -16.98
C ARG A 106 -2.82 -2.23 -15.56
N HIS A 107 -3.14 -1.39 -14.57
CA HIS A 107 -3.17 -1.80 -13.17
C HIS A 107 -4.45 -2.53 -12.77
N LEU A 108 -5.51 -2.50 -13.59
CA LEU A 108 -6.83 -3.02 -13.22
C LEU A 108 -6.82 -4.51 -12.85
N PRO A 109 -6.16 -5.41 -13.62
CA PRO A 109 -6.12 -6.81 -13.20
C PRO A 109 -5.47 -7.02 -11.84
N ALA A 110 -4.37 -6.31 -11.55
CA ALA A 110 -3.69 -6.40 -10.27
C ALA A 110 -4.56 -5.85 -9.13
N LEU A 111 -5.28 -4.77 -9.38
CA LEU A 111 -6.19 -4.18 -8.41
C LEU A 111 -7.33 -5.14 -8.06
N TYR A 112 -7.91 -5.82 -9.06
CA TYR A 112 -8.95 -6.82 -8.81
C TYR A 112 -8.43 -8.01 -8.02
N GLN A 113 -7.21 -8.46 -8.30
CA GLN A 113 -6.55 -9.53 -7.54
C GLN A 113 -6.33 -9.10 -6.08
N LEU A 114 -5.95 -7.86 -5.87
CA LEU A 114 -5.79 -7.30 -4.53
C LEU A 114 -7.13 -7.25 -3.79
N PHE A 115 -8.20 -6.86 -4.46
CA PHE A 115 -9.55 -6.85 -3.87
C PHE A 115 -9.98 -8.26 -3.47
N ASP A 116 -9.73 -9.25 -4.31
CA ASP A 116 -10.04 -10.65 -3.99
C ASP A 116 -9.30 -11.13 -2.73
N LEU A 117 -8.03 -10.76 -2.61
CA LEU A 117 -7.24 -11.06 -1.42
C LEU A 117 -7.86 -10.44 -0.16
N LEU A 118 -8.23 -9.17 -0.24
CA LEU A 118 -8.65 -8.37 0.91
C LEU A 118 -10.13 -8.53 1.25
N GLU A 119 -10.92 -9.13 0.37
CA GLU A 119 -12.31 -9.44 0.62
C GLU A 119 -12.47 -10.50 1.71
N ASP A 120 -11.50 -11.38 1.85
CA ASP A 120 -11.51 -12.43 2.87
C ASP A 120 -10.88 -11.91 4.17
N GLU A 121 -11.70 -11.76 5.21
CA GLU A 121 -11.24 -11.32 6.53
C GLU A 121 -10.20 -12.26 7.14
N GLY A 122 -10.23 -13.54 6.79
CA GLY A 122 -9.23 -14.50 7.21
C GLY A 122 -7.85 -14.17 6.68
N ASN A 123 -7.76 -13.64 5.45
CA ASN A 123 -6.51 -13.19 4.86
C ASN A 123 -5.96 -11.97 5.61
N ILE A 124 -6.82 -11.00 5.93
CA ILE A 124 -6.41 -9.81 6.67
C ILE A 124 -5.90 -10.20 8.06
N SER A 125 -6.64 -11.06 8.74
CA SER A 125 -6.22 -11.57 10.06
C SER A 125 -4.88 -12.29 9.99
N ALA A 126 -4.66 -13.10 8.95
CA ALA A 126 -3.39 -13.79 8.74
C ALA A 126 -2.24 -12.82 8.52
N MET A 127 -2.46 -11.76 7.74
CA MET A 127 -1.44 -10.73 7.52
C MET A 127 -1.11 -9.97 8.81
N ARG A 128 -2.11 -9.73 9.67
CA ARG A 128 -1.90 -9.09 10.97
C ARG A 128 -1.12 -9.96 11.95
N ARG A 129 -1.26 -11.28 11.85
CA ARG A 129 -0.57 -12.24 12.72
C ARG A 129 0.77 -12.70 12.17
N ALA A 130 1.08 -12.39 10.92
CA ALA A 130 2.33 -12.85 10.28
C ALA A 130 3.55 -12.35 11.07
N GLN A 131 4.54 -13.21 11.21
CA GLN A 131 5.75 -12.90 11.97
C GLN A 131 6.81 -12.17 11.13
N ASP A 132 6.73 -12.32 9.80
CA ASP A 132 7.68 -11.69 8.90
C ASP A 132 7.04 -11.41 7.52
N ALA A 133 7.77 -10.66 6.71
CA ALA A 133 7.32 -10.28 5.37
C ALA A 133 7.14 -11.48 4.46
N HIS A 134 7.92 -12.53 4.64
CA HIS A 134 7.82 -13.74 3.82
C HIS A 134 6.48 -14.45 4.00
N GLU A 135 5.96 -14.51 5.22
CA GLU A 135 4.63 -15.09 5.47
C GLU A 135 3.54 -14.29 4.74
N ILE A 136 3.63 -12.96 4.78
CA ILE A 136 2.70 -12.09 4.06
C ILE A 136 2.82 -12.31 2.56
N ALA A 137 4.06 -12.38 2.05
CA ALA A 137 4.30 -12.60 0.63
C ALA A 137 3.72 -13.91 0.13
N ARG A 138 3.86 -14.98 0.89
CA ARG A 138 3.30 -16.29 0.52
C ARG A 138 1.78 -16.24 0.39
N LEU A 139 1.12 -15.51 1.28
CA LEU A 139 -0.33 -15.33 1.22
C LEU A 139 -0.71 -14.53 -0.03
N ILE A 140 -0.02 -13.43 -0.29
CA ILE A 140 -0.27 -12.56 -1.44
C ILE A 140 -0.09 -13.31 -2.75
N ARG A 141 0.91 -14.18 -2.86
CA ARG A 141 1.19 -14.93 -4.09
C ARG A 141 0.08 -15.87 -4.54
N LYS A 142 -0.86 -16.19 -3.67
CA LYS A 142 -2.04 -16.96 -4.06
C LYS A 142 -3.00 -16.14 -4.92
N TYR A 143 -2.85 -14.83 -4.95
CA TYR A 143 -3.76 -13.89 -5.62
C TYR A 143 -3.06 -13.04 -6.69
N ILE A 144 -1.84 -12.63 -6.42
CA ILE A 144 -1.11 -11.68 -7.29
C ILE A 144 0.19 -12.30 -7.83
#